data_ba3a281417d83aa75105b78684060142
#
_entry.id   ba3a281417d83aa75105b78684060142
#
_cell.length_a   1.000
_cell.length_b   1.000
_cell.length_c   1.000
_cell.angle_alpha   90.00
_cell.angle_beta   90.00
_cell.angle_gamma   90.00
#
_symmetry.space_group_name_H-M   'P 1'
#
loop_
_entity.id
_entity.type
_entity.pdbx_description
1 polymer ?
#
loop_
_entity_poly.entity_id
_entity_poly.type
_entity_poly.pdbx_seq_one_letter_code
_entity_poly.pdbx_strand_id
1 'polypeptide(L)'
;MTEASAGNSRTRILIVDDNRQGLIARQHVLRESGHDVAICETAREALDRFQLESFDLVITDFRMPASSGVDLIRDLRALKPEVPIILISGFSDALGLDEETTGADAVIQKSHTEVQQLLRAVSRLLRKAQKKPPRSQPPSAPVPARKKG
;
A
#
# COMPACT_ATOMS: atom_id res chain seq x y z
N MET A 1 16.89 -1.61 21.80
CA MET A 1 16.88 -2.02 21.42
C MET A 1 16.77 -2.28 20.94
N THR A 2 16.71 -2.27 20.76
CA THR A 2 16.79 -2.68 20.17
C THR A 2 16.42 -3.15 19.63
N GLU A 3 16.27 -3.22 19.44
CA GLU A 3 16.10 -3.74 18.90
C GLU A 3 15.60 -4.24 18.51
N ALA A 4 15.52 -4.13 18.62
CA ALA A 4 15.10 -4.69 18.21
C ALA A 4 14.69 -5.01 17.67
N SER A 5 14.80 -4.93 17.48
CA SER A 5 14.56 -5.31 16.88
C SER A 5 14.50 -6.06 16.06
N ALA A 6 15.02 -6.11 16.13
CA ALA A 6 15.40 -7.03 15.12
C ALA A 6 14.20 -7.80 14.64
N GLY A 7 14.11 -8.99 14.76
CA GLY A 7 12.99 -9.73 14.27
C GLY A 7 11.65 -9.02 14.43
N ASN A 8 11.72 -7.86 15.01
CA ASN A 8 10.54 -7.03 15.20
C ASN A 8 10.51 -5.85 14.29
N SER A 9 10.96 -6.05 13.07
CA SER A 9 10.90 -4.96 12.15
C SER A 9 9.46 -4.47 12.05
N ARG A 10 9.32 -3.18 12.05
CA ARG A 10 8.02 -2.56 11.93
C ARG A 10 7.50 -2.75 10.52
N THR A 11 6.18 -2.80 10.41
CA THR A 11 5.54 -2.78 9.11
C THR A 11 5.85 -1.45 8.44
N ARG A 12 6.21 -1.50 7.17
CA ARG A 12 6.54 -0.30 6.41
C ARG A 12 5.42 0.02 5.44
N ILE A 13 4.94 1.25 5.51
CA ILE A 13 3.83 1.73 4.69
C ILE A 13 4.30 2.90 3.85
N LEU A 14 3.92 2.89 2.58
CA LEU A 14 4.18 4.00 1.68
C LEU A 14 2.87 4.74 1.42
N ILE A 15 2.85 6.05 1.63
CA ILE A 15 1.66 6.87 1.36
C ILE A 15 1.97 7.84 0.24
N VAL A 16 1.06 7.93 -0.73
CA VAL A 16 1.23 8.79 -1.90
C VAL A 16 0.03 9.73 -1.99
N ASP A 17 0.28 11.03 -1.95
CA ASP A 17 -0.77 12.04 -2.03
C ASP A 17 -0.08 13.36 -2.33
N ASP A 18 -0.65 14.17 -3.23
CA ASP A 18 -0.07 15.47 -3.52
C ASP A 18 -0.46 16.52 -2.47
N ASN A 19 -1.39 16.20 -1.58
CA ASN A 19 -1.78 17.07 -0.48
C ASN A 19 -0.86 16.80 0.72
N ARG A 20 0.12 17.66 0.91
CA ARG A 20 1.13 17.45 1.94
C ARG A 20 0.55 17.39 3.34
N GLN A 21 -0.46 18.21 3.63
CA GLN A 21 -1.07 18.17 4.95
C GLN A 21 -1.74 16.84 5.22
N GLY A 22 -2.41 16.28 4.22
CA GLY A 22 -3.02 14.97 4.34
C GLY A 22 -1.98 13.89 4.54
N LEU A 23 -0.85 13.98 3.82
CA LEU A 23 0.25 13.03 4.00
C LEU A 23 0.76 13.03 5.43
N ILE A 24 1.04 14.22 5.95
CA ILE A 24 1.60 14.35 7.28
C ILE A 24 0.62 13.84 8.34
N ALA A 25 -0.65 14.17 8.18
CA ALA A 25 -1.66 13.73 9.13
C ALA A 25 -1.77 12.20 9.16
N ARG A 26 -1.82 11.58 8.00
CA ARG A 26 -1.91 10.12 7.92
C ARG A 26 -0.63 9.46 8.42
N GLN A 27 0.51 10.03 8.09
CA GLN A 27 1.78 9.51 8.58
C GLN A 27 1.81 9.50 10.10
N HIS A 28 1.36 10.60 10.71
CA HIS A 28 1.37 10.70 12.16
C HIS A 28 0.50 9.61 12.79
N VAL A 29 -0.71 9.45 12.30
CA VAL A 29 -1.65 8.47 12.85
C VAL A 29 -1.10 7.06 12.73
N LEU A 30 -0.54 6.73 11.58
CA LEU A 30 -0.03 5.39 11.34
C LEU A 30 1.24 5.10 12.13
N ARG A 31 2.07 6.12 12.31
CA ARG A 31 3.26 5.96 13.15
C ARG A 31 2.87 5.71 14.60
N GLU A 32 1.83 6.38 15.07
CA GLU A 32 1.36 6.14 16.42
C GLU A 32 0.81 4.74 16.59
N SER A 33 0.38 4.13 15.51
CA SER A 33 -0.10 2.75 15.55
C SER A 33 1.04 1.73 15.39
N GLY A 34 2.28 2.20 15.33
CA GLY A 34 3.43 1.32 15.34
C GLY A 34 4.05 1.03 13.98
N HIS A 35 3.67 1.76 12.95
CA HIS A 35 4.20 1.51 11.61
C HIS A 35 5.29 2.51 11.24
N ASP A 36 6.22 2.08 10.39
CA ASP A 36 7.13 3.00 9.72
C ASP A 36 6.45 3.49 8.47
N VAL A 37 6.44 4.80 8.26
CA VAL A 37 5.68 5.38 7.16
C VAL A 37 6.55 6.33 6.34
N ALA A 38 6.65 6.05 5.05
CA ALA A 38 7.29 6.93 4.09
C ALA A 38 6.22 7.66 3.30
N ILE A 39 6.48 8.90 2.94
CA ILE A 39 5.50 9.70 2.21
C ILE A 39 6.09 10.17 0.89
N CYS A 40 5.25 10.22 -0.14
CA CYS A 40 5.61 10.70 -1.47
C CYS A 40 4.49 11.58 -2.00
N GLU A 41 4.85 12.58 -2.79
CA GLU A 41 3.86 13.52 -3.31
C GLU A 41 3.51 13.25 -4.77
N THR A 42 4.22 12.35 -5.44
CA THR A 42 3.93 12.01 -6.84
C THR A 42 3.99 10.51 -7.02
N ALA A 43 3.30 10.03 -8.05
CA ALA A 43 3.33 8.61 -8.40
C ALA A 43 4.73 8.19 -8.82
N ARG A 44 5.44 9.07 -9.53
CA ARG A 44 6.80 8.76 -9.98
C ARG A 44 7.73 8.50 -8.81
N GLU A 45 7.66 9.40 -7.83
CA GLU A 45 8.49 9.25 -6.63
C GLU A 45 8.13 7.95 -5.90
N ALA A 46 6.84 7.64 -5.83
CA ALA A 46 6.39 6.43 -5.16
C ALA A 46 6.94 5.17 -5.84
N LEU A 47 6.87 5.13 -7.17
CA LEU A 47 7.38 3.98 -7.90
C LEU A 47 8.88 3.82 -7.72
N ASP A 48 9.61 4.93 -7.76
CA ASP A 48 11.05 4.88 -7.56
C ASP A 48 11.39 4.31 -6.19
N ARG A 49 10.71 4.77 -5.16
CA ARG A 49 10.96 4.29 -3.81
C ARG A 49 10.51 2.85 -3.63
N PHE A 50 9.40 2.49 -4.26
CA PHE A 50 8.88 1.13 -4.16
C PHE A 50 9.86 0.11 -4.74
N GLN A 51 10.62 0.51 -5.76
CA GLN A 51 11.62 -0.37 -6.36
C GLN A 51 12.89 -0.46 -5.52
N LEU A 52 13.21 0.59 -4.78
CA LEU A 52 14.44 0.64 -4.00
C LEU A 52 14.29 0.11 -2.58
N GLU A 53 13.08 0.12 -2.05
CA GLU A 53 12.83 -0.23 -0.66
C GLU A 53 11.68 -1.23 -0.59
N SER A 54 11.63 -1.97 0.50
CA SER A 54 10.54 -2.93 0.73
C SER A 54 9.41 -2.24 1.48
N PHE A 55 8.19 -2.39 0.99
CA PHE A 55 7.00 -1.90 1.66
C PHE A 55 5.99 -3.03 1.82
N ASP A 56 5.29 -3.00 2.94
CA ASP A 56 4.29 -4.02 3.25
C ASP A 56 2.90 -3.62 2.82
N LEU A 57 2.69 -2.33 2.55
CA LEU A 57 1.39 -1.81 2.18
C LEU A 57 1.56 -0.44 1.55
N VAL A 58 0.72 -0.12 0.58
CA VAL A 58 0.74 1.19 -0.08
C VAL A 58 -0.64 1.83 0.05
N ILE A 59 -0.65 3.11 0.38
CA ILE A 59 -1.87 3.92 0.43
C ILE A 59 -1.69 5.02 -0.60
N THR A 60 -2.62 5.15 -1.53
CA THR A 60 -2.52 6.20 -2.55
C THR A 60 -3.83 6.96 -2.68
N ASP A 61 -3.72 8.26 -2.93
CA ASP A 61 -4.85 9.08 -3.26
C ASP A 61 -5.26 8.78 -4.71
N PHE A 62 -6.53 8.98 -5.02
CA PHE A 62 -7.02 8.77 -6.38
C PHE A 62 -6.54 9.86 -7.33
N ARG A 63 -6.64 11.11 -6.91
CA ARG A 63 -6.25 12.24 -7.75
C ARG A 63 -4.85 12.70 -7.46
N MET A 64 -4.03 12.74 -8.50
CA MET A 64 -2.67 13.26 -8.41
C MET A 64 -2.35 13.98 -9.70
N PRO A 65 -1.44 14.97 -9.67
CA PRO A 65 -1.25 15.88 -10.80
C PRO A 65 -0.96 15.20 -12.14
N ALA A 66 -0.03 14.35 -12.24
CA ALA A 66 0.38 13.80 -13.54
C ALA A 66 -0.19 12.42 -13.80
N SER A 67 -0.98 11.89 -12.89
CA SER A 67 -1.36 10.48 -12.95
C SER A 67 -2.49 10.26 -11.96
N SER A 68 -3.19 9.15 -12.08
CA SER A 68 -4.21 8.81 -11.10
C SER A 68 -3.70 7.70 -10.19
N GLY A 69 -4.38 7.56 -9.05
CA GLY A 69 -4.05 6.46 -8.16
C GLY A 69 -4.27 5.11 -8.81
N VAL A 70 -5.23 5.02 -9.73
CA VAL A 70 -5.49 3.77 -10.44
C VAL A 70 -4.31 3.40 -11.33
N ASP A 71 -3.73 4.41 -12.01
CA ASP A 71 -2.54 4.16 -12.82
C ASP A 71 -1.38 3.68 -11.96
N LEU A 72 -1.21 4.30 -10.79
CA LEU A 72 -0.16 3.90 -9.88
C LEU A 72 -0.38 2.46 -9.38
N ILE A 73 -1.63 2.12 -9.07
CA ILE A 73 -1.96 0.76 -8.62
C ILE A 73 -1.56 -0.25 -9.69
N ARG A 74 -1.90 0.04 -10.95
CA ARG A 74 -1.54 -0.86 -12.04
C ARG A 74 -0.03 -1.07 -12.11
N ASP A 75 0.74 0.02 -11.98
CA ASP A 75 2.19 -0.09 -12.05
C ASP A 75 2.76 -0.82 -10.85
N LEU A 76 2.20 -0.60 -9.66
CA LEU A 76 2.64 -1.33 -8.47
C LEU A 76 2.35 -2.81 -8.58
N ARG A 77 1.18 -3.16 -9.14
CA ARG A 77 0.82 -4.57 -9.33
C ARG A 77 1.75 -5.26 -10.30
N ALA A 78 2.26 -4.53 -11.28
CA ALA A 78 3.22 -5.10 -12.22
C ALA A 78 4.53 -5.43 -11.51
N LEU A 79 4.89 -4.65 -10.49
CA LEU A 79 6.12 -4.87 -9.74
C LEU A 79 5.96 -5.91 -8.64
N LYS A 80 4.83 -5.88 -7.96
CA LYS A 80 4.57 -6.80 -6.85
C LYS A 80 3.07 -7.07 -6.79
N PRO A 81 2.60 -8.12 -7.47
CA PRO A 81 1.15 -8.35 -7.62
C PRO A 81 0.37 -8.47 -6.32
N GLU A 82 1.02 -8.86 -5.25
CA GLU A 82 0.32 -9.16 -4.01
C GLU A 82 0.45 -8.09 -2.93
N VAL A 83 1.10 -6.97 -3.25
CA VAL A 83 1.23 -5.92 -2.24
C VAL A 83 -0.16 -5.38 -1.89
N PRO A 84 -0.49 -5.29 -0.59
CA PRO A 84 -1.77 -4.68 -0.20
C PRO A 84 -1.80 -3.21 -0.57
N ILE A 85 -2.90 -2.76 -1.17
CA ILE A 85 -3.04 -1.38 -1.62
C ILE A 85 -4.38 -0.82 -1.16
N ILE A 86 -4.36 0.37 -0.58
CA ILE A 86 -5.54 1.11 -0.19
C ILE A 86 -5.63 2.36 -1.05
N LEU A 87 -6.78 2.59 -1.66
CA LEU A 87 -7.04 3.78 -2.45
C LEU A 87 -7.95 4.72 -1.66
N ILE A 88 -7.57 5.99 -1.59
CA ILE A 88 -8.39 6.99 -0.92
C ILE A 88 -8.94 7.92 -1.99
N SER A 89 -10.25 8.12 -1.99
CA SER A 89 -10.91 8.94 -3.00
C SER A 89 -11.72 10.04 -2.35
N GLY A 90 -11.81 11.18 -3.02
CA GLY A 90 -12.67 12.26 -2.58
C GLY A 90 -14.13 11.90 -2.83
N PHE A 91 -15.03 12.69 -2.26
CA PHE A 91 -16.44 12.43 -2.38
C PHE A 91 -16.89 12.42 -3.85
N SER A 92 -16.41 13.38 -4.61
CA SER A 92 -16.81 13.50 -6.01
C SER A 92 -16.24 12.39 -6.89
N ASP A 93 -15.22 11.70 -6.41
CA ASP A 93 -14.58 10.63 -7.19
C ASP A 93 -15.10 9.25 -6.83
N ALA A 94 -15.92 9.15 -5.78
CA ALA A 94 -16.27 7.83 -5.23
C ALA A 94 -17.24 7.05 -6.11
N LEU A 95 -17.93 7.74 -7.01
CA LEU A 95 -18.92 7.06 -7.85
C LEU A 95 -18.24 6.10 -8.80
N GLY A 96 -18.56 4.82 -8.67
CA GLY A 96 -18.00 3.81 -9.55
C GLY A 96 -16.63 3.29 -9.17
N LEU A 97 -16.03 3.82 -8.10
CA LEU A 97 -14.73 3.34 -7.65
C LEU A 97 -14.91 2.26 -6.60
N ASP A 98 -14.40 1.08 -6.87
CA ASP A 98 -14.41 -0.01 -5.90
C ASP A 98 -13.13 -0.83 -6.09
N GLU A 99 -13.00 -1.89 -5.29
CA GLU A 99 -11.80 -2.71 -5.33
C GLU A 99 -11.63 -3.39 -6.68
N GLU A 100 -12.73 -3.82 -7.26
CA GLU A 100 -12.66 -4.56 -8.51
C GLU A 100 -12.22 -3.68 -9.68
N THR A 101 -12.78 -2.49 -9.78
CA THR A 101 -12.47 -1.61 -10.92
C THR A 101 -11.13 -0.91 -10.77
N THR A 102 -10.66 -0.71 -9.55
CA THR A 102 -9.41 0.03 -9.32
C THR A 102 -8.21 -0.86 -9.12
N GLY A 103 -8.43 -2.11 -8.75
CA GLY A 103 -7.33 -3.02 -8.41
C GLY A 103 -6.84 -2.86 -6.99
N ALA A 104 -7.43 -1.97 -6.21
CA ALA A 104 -7.05 -1.79 -4.82
C ALA A 104 -7.70 -2.89 -3.96
N ASP A 105 -7.09 -3.16 -2.82
CA ASP A 105 -7.64 -4.10 -1.86
C ASP A 105 -8.71 -3.47 -0.97
N ALA A 106 -8.69 -2.15 -0.88
CA ALA A 106 -9.71 -1.39 -0.17
C ALA A 106 -9.81 -0.01 -0.77
N VAL A 107 -11.01 0.52 -0.84
CA VAL A 107 -11.26 1.89 -1.30
C VAL A 107 -11.94 2.63 -0.16
N ILE A 108 -11.35 3.75 0.25
CA ILE A 108 -11.86 4.54 1.37
C ILE A 108 -12.16 5.94 0.87
N GLN A 109 -13.37 6.41 1.18
CA GLN A 109 -13.78 7.74 0.80
C GLN A 109 -13.34 8.74 1.87
N LYS A 110 -12.81 9.89 1.44
CA LYS A 110 -12.44 10.95 2.37
C LYS A 110 -13.67 11.46 3.09
N SER A 111 -13.60 11.45 4.43
CA SER A 111 -14.71 11.87 5.26
C SER A 111 -14.19 12.06 6.67
N HIS A 112 -15.06 12.45 7.59
CA HIS A 112 -14.64 12.60 8.98
C HIS A 112 -14.37 11.25 9.65
N THR A 113 -14.75 10.13 9.03
CA THR A 113 -14.41 8.81 9.56
C THR A 113 -13.26 8.15 8.81
N GLU A 114 -12.61 8.88 7.93
CA GLU A 114 -11.55 8.32 7.09
C GLU A 114 -10.45 7.67 7.91
N VAL A 115 -10.00 8.34 8.98
CA VAL A 115 -8.90 7.83 9.79
C VAL A 115 -9.24 6.48 10.40
N GLN A 116 -10.45 6.35 10.94
CA GLN A 116 -10.85 5.09 11.53
C GLN A 116 -10.94 3.98 10.50
N GLN A 117 -11.49 4.29 9.33
CA GLN A 117 -11.58 3.31 8.26
C GLN A 117 -10.19 2.90 7.78
N LEU A 118 -9.29 3.88 7.69
CA LEU A 118 -7.93 3.62 7.26
C LEU A 118 -7.22 2.67 8.24
N LEU A 119 -7.32 2.95 9.52
CA LEU A 119 -6.66 2.12 10.52
C LEU A 119 -7.20 0.69 10.49
N ARG A 120 -8.51 0.52 10.33
CA ARG A 120 -9.10 -0.80 10.24
C ARG A 120 -8.64 -1.54 8.99
N ALA A 121 -8.61 -0.84 7.86
CA ALA A 121 -8.20 -1.46 6.62
C ALA A 121 -6.74 -1.88 6.66
N VAL A 122 -5.87 -1.03 7.21
CA VAL A 122 -4.46 -1.35 7.35
C VAL A 122 -4.29 -2.61 8.19
N SER A 123 -4.93 -2.65 9.36
CA SER A 123 -4.83 -3.82 10.23
C SER A 123 -5.34 -5.08 9.55
N ARG A 124 -6.47 -4.99 8.90
CA ARG A 124 -7.07 -6.14 8.23
C ARG A 124 -6.19 -6.67 7.12
N LEU A 125 -5.69 -5.76 6.29
CA LEU A 125 -4.89 -6.18 5.13
C LEU A 125 -3.53 -6.74 5.55
N LEU A 126 -2.93 -6.17 6.58
CA LEU A 126 -1.66 -6.68 7.06
C LEU A 126 -1.81 -8.06 7.70
N ARG A 127 -2.88 -8.28 8.46
CA ARG A 127 -3.14 -9.59 9.02
C ARG A 127 -3.39 -10.62 7.92
N LYS A 128 -4.14 -10.23 6.90
CA LYS A 128 -4.42 -11.13 5.78
C LYS A 128 -3.15 -11.51 5.05
N ALA A 129 -2.26 -10.56 4.84
CA ALA A 129 -1.00 -10.82 4.17
C ALA A 129 -0.13 -11.78 4.98
N GLN A 130 -0.13 -11.64 6.30
CA GLN A 130 0.66 -12.51 7.14
C GLN A 130 0.13 -13.93 7.18
N LYS A 131 -1.17 -14.09 7.03
CA LYS A 131 -1.77 -15.42 7.07
C LYS A 131 -1.60 -16.20 5.79
N LYS A 132 -1.33 -15.52 4.70
CA LYS A 132 -1.13 -16.23 3.44
C LYS A 132 0.17 -17.01 3.48
N PRO A 133 0.17 -18.24 2.96
CA PRO A 133 1.43 -18.96 2.85
C PRO A 133 2.37 -18.22 1.91
N PRO A 134 3.68 -18.33 2.11
CA PRO A 134 4.62 -17.68 1.21
C PRO A 134 4.43 -18.21 -0.19
N ARG A 135 4.38 -17.33 -1.07
CA ARG A 135 4.23 -17.76 -2.43
C ARG A 135 5.51 -18.03 -3.07
N SER A 136 6.13 -17.91 -2.77
CA SER A 136 7.26 -17.99 -3.36
C SER A 136 7.61 -18.76 -4.22
N GLN A 137 6.81 -18.73 -3.94
CA GLN A 137 6.88 -19.33 -4.42
C GLN A 137 6.60 -19.59 -5.29
N PRO A 138 6.77 -19.47 -5.92
CA PRO A 138 6.63 -19.76 -6.73
C PRO A 138 6.80 -20.27 -7.15
N PRO A 139 6.67 -20.51 -7.40
CA PRO A 139 7.03 -21.09 -7.78
C PRO A 139 7.40 -21.32 -8.21
N SER A 140 7.48 -21.26 -8.06
CA SER A 140 8.03 -21.56 -8.48
C SER A 140 8.37 -21.83 -8.99
N ALA A 141 8.39 -21.83 -8.95
CA ALA A 141 8.87 -22.19 -9.36
C ALA A 141 9.14 -22.55 -9.93
N PRO A 142 9.24 -22.69 -10.02
CA PRO A 142 9.74 -23.25 -10.47
C PRO A 142 10.07 -23.63 -10.94
N VAL A 143 10.05 -23.57 -10.84
CA VAL A 143 10.61 -24.06 -11.22
C VAL A 143 10.89 -24.54 -11.66
N PRO A 144 10.95 -24.74 -11.70
CA PRO A 144 11.48 -25.38 -12.12
C PRO A 144 11.73 -25.83 -12.60
N ALA A 145 11.67 -25.84 -12.45
CA ALA A 145 12.16 -26.37 -12.81
C ALA A 145 12.44 -26.80 -13.21
N ARG A 146 12.33 -26.76 -13.05
CA ARG A 146 12.92 -27.37 -13.27
C ARG A 146 13.12 -28.05 -13.67
N LYS A 147 13.06 -28.20 -13.56
CA LYS A 147 13.46 -28.97 -13.86
C LYS A 147 13.52 -29.60 -14.14
N LYS A 148 13.37 -29.73 -13.98
CA LYS A 148 13.61 -30.45 -14.19
C LYS A 148 13.55 -30.75 -14.42
N GLY A 149 13.45 -30.69 -14.27
CA GLY A 149 13.63 -31.10 -14.48
C GLY A 149 13.52 -31.14 -14.57
#